data_49a59d1dc121dd9efed976d9423c9ac8
#
_entry.id   49a59d1dc121dd9efed976d9423c9ac8
#
_cell.length_a   1.000
_cell.length_b   1.000
_cell.length_c   1.000
_cell.angle_alpha   90.00
_cell.angle_beta   90.00
_cell.angle_gamma   90.00
#
_symmetry.space_group_name_H-M   'P 1'
#
loop_
_entity.id
_entity.type
_entity.pdbx_description
1 polymer ?
#
loop_
_entity_poly.entity_id
_entity_poly.type
_entity_poly.pdbx_seq_one_letter_code
_entity_poly.pdbx_strand_id
1 'polypeptide(L)'
;MIFKSFELNKIDYKIKFFLFYGENQGHKNEMIEEKFKKKFPECTYRYDELEVLGNKENFFNNILSKSFFEEEKLIIINRATDKLKDIIEEIIEKEITDLILVLNSNTLEKKSKLRALFEKNKKTICVPFYDDNDQ
;
A
#
# COMPACT_ATOMS: atom_id res chain seq x y z
N MET A 1 -1.12 -9.65 7.57
CA MET A 1 -0.16 -10.78 7.51
C MET A 1 1.24 -10.25 7.24
N ILE A 2 2.24 -10.83 7.86
CA ILE A 2 3.63 -10.38 7.69
C ILE A 2 4.33 -11.24 6.64
N PHE A 3 4.87 -10.60 5.59
CA PHE A 3 5.68 -11.27 4.57
C PHE A 3 7.07 -10.66 4.57
N LYS A 4 8.08 -11.45 4.30
CA LYS A 4 9.42 -10.95 4.03
C LYS A 4 9.52 -10.56 2.56
N SER A 5 10.42 -9.63 2.22
CA SER A 5 10.52 -9.10 0.86
C SER A 5 10.71 -10.19 -0.21
N PHE A 6 11.49 -11.24 0.10
CA PHE A 6 11.69 -12.33 -0.86
C PHE A 6 10.44 -13.20 -1.05
N GLU A 7 9.48 -13.14 -0.14
CA GLU A 7 8.23 -13.89 -0.26
C GLU A 7 7.22 -13.23 -1.20
N LEU A 8 7.51 -12.01 -1.66
CA LEU A 8 6.63 -11.30 -2.59
C LEU A 8 6.43 -12.02 -3.92
N ASN A 9 7.29 -12.99 -4.24
CA ASN A 9 7.09 -13.84 -5.41
C ASN A 9 5.87 -14.75 -5.28
N LYS A 10 5.38 -14.93 -4.05
CA LYS A 10 4.22 -15.77 -3.76
C LYS A 10 2.95 -14.97 -3.54
N ILE A 11 2.93 -13.69 -3.94
CA ILE A 11 1.76 -12.84 -3.74
C ILE A 11 0.55 -13.45 -4.45
N ASP A 12 -0.51 -13.64 -3.68
CA ASP A 12 -1.83 -13.88 -4.24
C ASP A 12 -2.50 -12.52 -4.42
N TYR A 13 -2.72 -12.12 -5.67
CA TYR A 13 -3.33 -10.83 -5.98
C TYR A 13 -4.81 -10.73 -5.61
N LYS A 14 -5.34 -11.71 -4.91
CA LYS A 14 -6.63 -11.60 -4.23
C LYS A 14 -6.51 -10.67 -3.04
N ILE A 15 -5.32 -10.56 -2.45
CA ILE A 15 -5.03 -9.55 -1.44
C ILE A 15 -4.78 -8.24 -2.16
N LYS A 16 -5.45 -7.18 -1.69
CA LYS A 16 -5.45 -5.89 -2.38
C LYS A 16 -4.71 -4.78 -1.61
N PHE A 17 -4.28 -5.05 -0.38
CA PHE A 17 -3.72 -4.02 0.49
C PHE A 17 -2.33 -4.43 0.98
N PHE A 18 -1.34 -3.58 0.72
CA PHE A 18 0.06 -3.84 1.05
C PHE A 18 0.67 -2.65 1.77
N LEU A 19 1.46 -2.93 2.82
CA LEU A 19 2.28 -1.93 3.50
C LEU A 19 3.74 -2.32 3.37
N PHE A 20 4.52 -1.47 2.72
CA PHE A 20 5.97 -1.60 2.63
C PHE A 20 6.60 -0.54 3.53
N TYR A 21 7.37 -0.96 4.51
CA TYR A 21 8.01 -0.03 5.43
C TYR A 21 9.47 -0.41 5.65
N GLY A 22 10.26 0.53 6.17
CA GLY A 22 11.67 0.32 6.46
C GLY A 22 12.56 1.33 5.77
N GLU A 23 13.86 1.24 6.05
CA GLU A 23 14.84 2.22 5.61
C GLU A 23 15.26 2.07 4.14
N ASN A 24 15.14 0.87 3.60
CA ASN A 24 15.67 0.59 2.26
C ASN A 24 14.72 1.10 1.17
N GLN A 25 14.80 2.39 0.91
CA GLN A 25 13.93 3.05 -0.07
C GLN A 25 14.11 2.50 -1.49
N GLY A 26 15.35 2.21 -1.86
CA GLY A 26 15.65 1.65 -3.18
C GLY A 26 15.00 0.31 -3.41
N HIS A 27 15.09 -0.58 -2.42
CA HIS A 27 14.49 -1.91 -2.51
C HIS A 27 12.96 -1.84 -2.54
N LYS A 28 12.36 -0.95 -1.72
CA LYS A 28 10.90 -0.75 -1.73
C LYS A 28 10.44 -0.27 -3.12
N ASN A 29 11.11 0.72 -3.68
CA ASN A 29 10.75 1.25 -4.99
C ASN A 29 10.89 0.20 -6.09
N GLU A 30 11.97 -0.58 -6.04
CA GLU A 30 12.20 -1.67 -6.99
C GLU A 30 11.06 -2.69 -6.95
N MET A 31 10.64 -3.10 -5.76
CA MET A 31 9.55 -4.05 -5.59
C MET A 31 8.22 -3.51 -6.10
N ILE A 32 7.94 -2.24 -5.82
CA ILE A 32 6.72 -1.59 -6.32
C ILE A 32 6.72 -1.58 -7.85
N GLU A 33 7.83 -1.21 -8.47
CA GLU A 33 7.94 -1.20 -9.93
C GLU A 33 7.76 -2.61 -10.52
N GLU A 34 8.47 -3.59 -10.01
CA GLU A 34 8.48 -4.94 -10.59
C GLU A 34 7.21 -5.74 -10.32
N LYS A 35 6.65 -5.65 -9.11
CA LYS A 35 5.55 -6.50 -8.70
C LYS A 35 4.18 -5.88 -8.93
N PHE A 36 4.11 -4.56 -9.02
CA PHE A 36 2.83 -3.86 -9.12
C PHE A 36 2.72 -2.99 -10.37
N LYS A 37 3.61 -2.04 -10.55
CA LYS A 37 3.49 -1.08 -11.65
C LYS A 37 3.49 -1.72 -13.03
N LYS A 38 4.30 -2.76 -13.25
CA LYS A 38 4.34 -3.46 -14.53
C LYS A 38 3.01 -4.10 -14.91
N LYS A 39 2.18 -4.45 -13.91
CA LYS A 39 0.86 -5.02 -14.14
C LYS A 39 -0.21 -3.97 -14.42
N PHE A 40 0.05 -2.73 -14.03
CA PHE A 40 -0.92 -1.64 -14.16
C PHE A 40 -0.26 -0.42 -14.80
N PRO A 41 0.33 -0.54 -16.00
CA PRO A 41 1.13 0.54 -16.57
C PRO A 41 0.35 1.82 -16.87
N GLU A 42 -0.96 1.70 -17.12
CA GLU A 42 -1.80 2.84 -17.49
C GLU A 42 -2.73 3.30 -16.37
N CYS A 43 -2.84 2.51 -15.30
CA CYS A 43 -3.79 2.76 -14.22
C CYS A 43 -3.09 2.88 -12.86
N THR A 44 -1.92 3.53 -12.82
CA THR A 44 -1.17 3.77 -11.60
C THR A 44 -1.34 5.22 -11.16
N TYR A 45 -1.78 5.42 -9.92
CA TYR A 45 -1.97 6.74 -9.32
C TYR A 45 -1.11 6.86 -8.07
N ARG A 46 -0.32 7.91 -8.00
CA ARG A 46 0.59 8.15 -6.88
C ARG A 46 0.11 9.33 -6.05
N TYR A 47 0.10 9.14 -4.74
CA TYR A 47 -0.26 10.18 -3.78
C TYR A 47 0.80 10.26 -2.69
N ASP A 48 0.93 11.45 -2.10
CA ASP A 48 1.64 11.64 -0.86
C ASP A 48 0.61 11.65 0.27
N GLU A 49 1.00 11.24 1.48
CA GLU A 49 0.10 11.29 2.63
C GLU A 49 -0.52 12.67 2.80
N LEU A 50 0.29 13.72 2.62
CA LEU A 50 -0.21 15.11 2.76
C LEU A 50 -1.30 15.44 1.77
N GLU A 51 -1.23 14.92 0.55
CA GLU A 51 -2.28 15.12 -0.45
C GLU A 51 -3.57 14.42 -0.05
N VAL A 52 -3.46 13.20 0.47
CA VAL A 52 -4.62 12.44 0.91
C VAL A 52 -5.30 13.11 2.08
N LEU A 53 -4.52 13.52 3.09
CA LEU A 53 -5.07 14.16 4.29
C LEU A 53 -5.58 15.57 4.02
N GLY A 54 -5.00 16.26 3.03
CA GLY A 54 -5.40 17.61 2.65
C GLY A 54 -6.77 17.67 1.99
N ASN A 55 -7.19 16.59 1.33
CA ASN A 55 -8.51 16.53 0.71
C ASN A 55 -9.01 15.08 0.66
N LYS A 56 -9.47 14.59 1.79
CA LYS A 56 -9.94 13.21 1.95
C LYS A 56 -11.09 12.89 1.01
N GLU A 57 -12.04 13.81 0.87
CA GLU A 57 -13.21 13.60 0.02
C GLU A 57 -12.82 13.40 -1.43
N ASN A 58 -11.92 14.23 -1.94
CA ASN A 58 -11.43 14.10 -3.31
C ASN A 58 -10.69 12.78 -3.51
N PHE A 59 -9.88 12.40 -2.54
CA PHE A 59 -9.17 11.12 -2.59
C PHE A 59 -10.16 9.95 -2.67
N PHE A 60 -11.16 9.91 -1.78
CA PHE A 60 -12.18 8.86 -1.81
C PHE A 60 -12.95 8.84 -3.12
N ASN A 61 -13.33 10.00 -3.63
CA ASN A 61 -14.03 10.07 -4.91
C ASN A 61 -13.20 9.50 -6.05
N ASN A 62 -11.89 9.76 -6.05
CA ASN A 62 -11.01 9.26 -7.10
C ASN A 62 -10.83 7.75 -7.04
N ILE A 63 -10.68 7.18 -5.85
CA ILE A 63 -10.47 5.73 -5.74
C ILE A 63 -11.76 4.94 -5.89
N LEU A 64 -12.91 5.54 -5.56
CA LEU A 64 -14.21 4.86 -5.66
C LEU A 64 -14.85 5.01 -7.04
N SER A 65 -14.38 5.95 -7.86
CA SER A 65 -14.93 6.12 -9.20
C SER A 65 -14.55 4.93 -10.08
N LYS A 66 -15.55 4.35 -10.74
CA LYS A 66 -15.29 3.29 -11.70
C LYS A 66 -14.87 3.93 -13.02
N SER A 67 -13.77 3.44 -13.60
CA SER A 67 -13.40 3.87 -14.93
C SER A 67 -14.31 3.20 -15.95
N PHE A 68 -14.45 3.82 -17.12
CA PHE A 68 -15.25 3.24 -18.21
C PHE A 68 -14.76 1.86 -18.65
N PHE A 69 -13.51 1.53 -18.35
CA PHE A 69 -12.88 0.30 -18.82
C PHE A 69 -12.83 -0.78 -17.73
N GLU A 70 -13.36 -0.50 -16.56
CA GLU A 70 -13.42 -1.44 -15.42
C GLU A 70 -12.06 -2.07 -15.05
N GLU A 71 -10.97 -1.41 -15.37
CA GLU A 71 -9.63 -1.91 -15.06
C GLU A 71 -9.28 -1.67 -13.59
N GLU A 72 -8.54 -2.63 -13.02
CA GLU A 72 -8.01 -2.44 -11.67
C GLU A 72 -7.03 -1.27 -11.66
N LYS A 73 -7.10 -0.48 -10.58
CA LYS A 73 -6.20 0.65 -10.37
C LYS A 73 -5.12 0.25 -9.37
N LEU A 74 -3.92 0.75 -9.58
CA LEU A 74 -2.87 0.66 -8.58
C LEU A 74 -2.75 2.03 -7.91
N ILE A 75 -2.98 2.09 -6.60
CA ILE A 75 -2.86 3.31 -5.82
C ILE A 75 -1.63 3.18 -4.93
N ILE A 76 -0.69 4.11 -5.07
CA ILE A 76 0.53 4.13 -4.25
C ILE A 76 0.49 5.39 -3.39
N ILE A 77 0.59 5.23 -2.07
CA ILE A 77 0.66 6.37 -1.16
C ILE A 77 2.05 6.38 -0.53
N ASN A 78 2.81 7.42 -0.81
CA ASN A 78 4.16 7.59 -0.29
C ASN A 78 4.17 8.33 1.04
N ARG A 79 5.19 8.07 1.83
CA ARG A 79 5.41 8.67 3.15
C ARG A 79 4.25 8.44 4.11
N ALA A 80 3.66 7.25 4.03
CA ALA A 80 2.52 6.88 4.85
C ALA A 80 2.91 6.72 6.32
N THR A 81 2.08 7.25 7.21
CA THR A 81 2.25 7.17 8.66
C THR A 81 0.95 6.74 9.33
N ASP A 82 0.96 6.68 10.64
CA ASP A 82 -0.24 6.33 11.42
C ASP A 82 -1.43 7.25 11.16
N LYS A 83 -1.19 8.44 10.64
CA LYS A 83 -2.26 9.39 10.29
C LYS A 83 -3.22 8.86 9.25
N LEU A 84 -2.78 7.88 8.45
CA LEU A 84 -3.63 7.26 7.42
C LEU A 84 -4.44 6.09 7.94
N LYS A 85 -4.18 5.62 9.17
CA LYS A 85 -4.78 4.39 9.69
C LYS A 85 -6.31 4.36 9.54
N ASP A 86 -7.00 5.40 9.94
CA ASP A 86 -8.46 5.44 9.90
C ASP A 86 -9.00 5.43 8.47
N ILE A 87 -8.34 6.16 7.57
CA ILE A 87 -8.71 6.20 6.14
C ILE A 87 -8.54 4.82 5.51
N ILE A 88 -7.42 4.17 5.78
CA ILE A 88 -7.12 2.85 5.22
C ILE A 88 -8.10 1.81 5.76
N GLU A 89 -8.40 1.86 7.05
CA GLU A 89 -9.35 0.95 7.67
C GLU A 89 -10.74 1.07 7.01
N GLU A 90 -11.17 2.30 6.73
CA GLU A 90 -12.41 2.55 6.03
C GLU A 90 -12.41 1.98 4.61
N ILE A 91 -11.30 2.12 3.89
CA ILE A 91 -11.17 1.56 2.54
C ILE A 91 -11.26 0.03 2.58
N ILE A 92 -10.59 -0.59 3.54
CA ILE A 92 -10.64 -2.05 3.70
C ILE A 92 -12.06 -2.52 3.97
N GLU A 93 -12.79 -1.81 4.82
CA GLU A 93 -14.17 -2.16 5.17
C GLU A 93 -15.14 -2.04 3.99
N LYS A 94 -14.85 -1.17 3.03
CA LYS A 94 -15.72 -0.99 1.86
C LYS A 94 -15.62 -2.13 0.85
N GLU A 95 -14.70 -3.05 1.05
CA GLU A 95 -14.51 -4.22 0.17
C GLU A 95 -14.40 -3.88 -1.31
N ILE A 96 -13.62 -2.84 -1.62
CA ILE A 96 -13.40 -2.41 -3.00
C ILE A 96 -12.57 -3.46 -3.72
N THR A 97 -13.03 -3.93 -4.88
CA THR A 97 -12.40 -5.03 -5.59
C THR A 97 -11.58 -4.60 -6.82
N ASP A 98 -11.72 -3.36 -7.25
CA ASP A 98 -11.10 -2.86 -8.49
C ASP A 98 -9.87 -1.99 -8.25
N LEU A 99 -9.21 -2.16 -7.08
CA LEU A 99 -7.97 -1.44 -6.81
C LEU A 99 -7.00 -2.31 -5.99
N ILE A 100 -5.72 -2.02 -6.16
CA ILE A 100 -4.67 -2.50 -5.29
C ILE A 100 -4.04 -1.27 -4.65
N LEU A 101 -3.90 -1.29 -3.33
CA LEU A 101 -3.35 -0.17 -2.57
C LEU A 101 -2.00 -0.57 -1.97
N VAL A 102 -0.97 0.19 -2.27
CA VAL A 102 0.37 -0.01 -1.72
C VAL A 102 0.76 1.24 -0.92
N LEU A 103 1.01 1.06 0.37
CA LEU A 103 1.53 2.12 1.23
C LEU A 103 3.03 1.98 1.30
N ASN A 104 3.74 3.07 1.01
CA ASN A 104 5.19 3.13 1.10
C ASN A 104 5.54 4.01 2.30
N SER A 105 6.03 3.39 3.36
CA SER A 105 6.36 4.06 4.62
C SER A 105 7.84 4.01 4.89
N ASN A 106 8.34 5.00 5.63
CA ASN A 106 9.69 4.94 6.19
C ASN A 106 9.66 3.92 7.36
N THR A 107 10.64 3.99 8.25
CA THR A 107 10.66 3.09 9.40
C THR A 107 9.42 3.27 10.27
N LEU A 108 8.77 2.18 10.61
CA LEU A 108 7.61 2.18 11.52
C LEU A 108 7.96 1.38 12.77
N GLU A 109 7.72 1.97 13.93
CA GLU A 109 7.96 1.32 15.21
C GLU A 109 6.94 0.20 15.46
N LYS A 110 7.26 -0.71 16.38
CA LYS A 110 6.36 -1.80 16.75
C LYS A 110 5.00 -1.31 17.26
N LYS A 111 4.97 -0.14 17.89
CA LYS A 111 3.75 0.46 18.41
C LYS A 111 2.94 1.24 17.35
N SER A 112 3.43 1.30 16.12
CA SER A 112 2.73 1.96 15.04
C SER A 112 1.35 1.32 14.82
N LYS A 113 0.31 2.14 14.82
CA LYS A 113 -1.05 1.67 14.59
C LYS A 113 -1.26 1.18 13.17
N LEU A 114 -0.65 1.85 12.21
CA LEU A 114 -0.72 1.45 10.81
C LEU A 114 -0.05 0.10 10.60
N ARG A 115 1.14 -0.08 11.15
CA ARG A 115 1.86 -1.34 11.09
C ARG A 115 1.04 -2.47 11.73
N ALA A 116 0.47 -2.22 12.92
CA ALA A 116 -0.34 -3.21 13.61
C ALA A 116 -1.57 -3.61 12.81
N LEU A 117 -2.22 -2.65 12.16
CA LEU A 117 -3.36 -2.93 11.29
C LEU A 117 -2.98 -3.91 10.18
N PHE A 118 -1.87 -3.66 9.49
CA PHE A 118 -1.45 -4.50 8.38
C PHE A 118 -0.88 -5.84 8.81
N GLU A 119 -0.31 -5.94 10.01
CA GLU A 119 0.20 -7.20 10.54
C GLU A 119 -0.93 -8.15 10.94
N LYS A 120 -2.01 -7.62 11.48
CA LYS A 120 -3.11 -8.41 12.06
C LYS A 120 -4.24 -8.71 11.09
N ASN A 121 -4.51 -7.84 10.14
CA ASN A 121 -5.63 -8.01 9.25
C ASN A 121 -5.34 -9.09 8.20
N LYS A 122 -6.28 -10.00 8.01
CA LYS A 122 -6.13 -11.12 7.06
C LYS A 122 -6.21 -10.69 5.61
N LYS A 123 -6.73 -9.50 5.35
CA LYS A 123 -6.89 -8.95 3.99
C LYS A 123 -5.68 -8.12 3.56
N THR A 124 -4.66 -8.01 4.39
CA THR A 124 -3.51 -7.13 4.17
C THR A 124 -2.19 -7.88 4.29
N ILE A 125 -1.18 -7.37 3.60
CA ILE A 125 0.19 -7.88 3.70
C ILE A 125 1.10 -6.74 4.16
N CYS A 126 1.93 -7.01 5.16
CA CYS A 126 2.90 -6.08 5.71
C CYS A 126 4.31 -6.60 5.45
N VAL A 127 5.14 -5.82 4.78
CA VAL A 127 6.48 -6.22 4.37
C VAL A 127 7.53 -5.25 4.87
N PRO A 128 8.46 -5.70 5.74
CA PRO A 128 9.59 -4.87 6.16
C PRO A 128 10.71 -4.91 5.12
N PHE A 129 11.37 -3.76 4.93
CA PHE A 129 12.52 -3.60 4.05
C PHE A 129 13.66 -2.99 4.86
N TYR A 130 14.60 -3.82 5.25
CA TYR A 130 15.75 -3.39 6.05
C TYR A 130 16.92 -3.00 5.15
N ASP A 131 17.83 -2.18 5.67
CA ASP A 131 19.07 -1.93 4.99
C ASP A 131 19.86 -3.23 4.80
N ASP A 132 20.69 -3.27 3.76
CA ASP A 132 21.48 -4.45 3.43
C ASP A 132 22.39 -4.88 4.58
N ASN A 133 22.72 -3.97 5.48
CA ASN A 133 23.56 -4.25 6.65
C ASN A 133 22.81 -4.81 7.86
N ASP A 134 21.50 -4.84 7.83
CA ASP A 134 20.63 -5.22 8.95
C ASP A 134 20.01 -6.61 8.77
N GLN A 135 20.80 -7.53 8.30
CA GLN A 135 20.32 -8.89 8.08
C GLN A 135 20.41 -9.75 9.34
#